data_5bf96c5edee5cdb0519125ca79ceeb6f
#
_entry.id   5bf96c5edee5cdb0519125ca79ceeb6f
#
_cell.length_a   1.000
_cell.length_b   1.000
_cell.length_c   1.000
_cell.angle_alpha   90.00
_cell.angle_beta   90.00
_cell.angle_gamma   90.00
#
_symmetry.space_group_name_H-M   'P 1'
#
loop_
_entity.id
_entity.type
_entity.pdbx_description
1 polymer ?
#
loop_
_entity_poly.entity_id
_entity_poly.type
_entity_poly.pdbx_seq_one_letter_code
_entity_poly.pdbx_strand_id
1 'polypeptide(L)'
;MHAQTVSPFGSFACGKISFALRLNCKSAQEEVKWKRSLTYPLRKRKERLKPHERERIKSFFRGNPAIELAYEFKEKLCELLNKKSQTAKQCKNNIRKLKGMMKVMRYEAPTEFGKLAETISEWFAPIIRMWRFTKNNGITEGFHRKMKLIQRRAYGYRNFKNYRLRVLVECGAKL
;
A
#
# COMPACT_ATOMS: atom_id res chain seq x y z
N MET A 1 -18.50 -7.57 18.34
CA MET A 1 -17.69 -6.42 17.92
C MET A 1 -16.50 -6.93 17.12
N HIS A 2 -16.64 -7.06 15.80
CA HIS A 2 -15.53 -7.47 14.95
C HIS A 2 -14.99 -6.24 14.25
N ALA A 3 -13.77 -5.86 14.62
CA ALA A 3 -13.03 -4.79 13.99
C ALA A 3 -12.83 -5.09 12.50
N GLN A 4 -13.28 -4.18 11.67
CA GLN A 4 -13.06 -4.19 10.23
C GLN A 4 -11.56 -4.03 9.97
N THR A 5 -10.88 -5.11 9.64
CA THR A 5 -9.51 -5.06 9.12
C THR A 5 -9.56 -4.66 7.65
N VAL A 6 -9.74 -3.37 7.40
CA VAL A 6 -9.40 -2.79 6.12
C VAL A 6 -7.87 -2.91 5.99
N SER A 7 -7.39 -3.61 4.98
CA SER A 7 -5.95 -3.72 4.71
C SER A 7 -5.42 -2.38 4.18
N PRO A 8 -4.73 -1.56 4.99
CA PRO A 8 -4.28 -0.23 4.58
C PRO A 8 -3.01 -0.27 3.72
N PHE A 9 -2.44 -1.46 3.50
CA PHE A 9 -1.07 -1.58 2.98
C PHE A 9 -0.88 -1.30 1.48
N GLY A 10 -1.91 -1.41 0.65
CA GLY A 10 -1.73 -1.19 -0.79
C GLY A 10 -1.50 0.26 -1.19
N SER A 11 -2.08 1.21 -0.47
CA SER A 11 -2.01 2.65 -0.77
C SER A 11 -1.17 3.44 0.25
N PHE A 12 -1.16 3.01 1.51
CA PHE A 12 -0.62 3.78 2.63
C PHE A 12 0.91 3.79 2.69
N ALA A 13 1.56 2.65 2.44
CA ALA A 13 3.03 2.56 2.41
C ALA A 13 3.60 3.38 1.25
N CYS A 14 2.97 3.32 0.08
CA CYS A 14 3.39 4.10 -1.09
C CYS A 14 3.25 5.61 -0.88
N GLY A 15 2.22 6.06 -0.12
CA GLY A 15 2.00 7.48 0.20
C GLY A 15 3.04 8.07 1.14
N LYS A 16 3.43 7.34 2.20
CA LYS A 16 4.41 7.84 3.19
C LYS A 16 5.83 7.88 2.63
N ILE A 17 6.22 6.90 1.81
CA ILE A 17 7.52 6.92 1.12
C ILE A 17 7.58 8.07 0.12
N SER A 18 6.48 8.37 -0.58
CA SER A 18 6.39 9.54 -1.47
C SER A 18 6.52 10.87 -0.72
N PHE A 19 6.15 10.92 0.57
CA PHE A 19 6.32 12.11 1.42
C PHE A 19 7.79 12.27 1.86
N ALA A 20 8.44 11.19 2.26
CA ALA A 20 9.86 11.20 2.62
C ALA A 20 10.76 11.65 1.44
N LEU A 21 10.39 11.29 0.22
CA LEU A 21 11.08 11.72 -0.99
C LEU A 21 10.97 13.24 -1.29
N ARG A 22 10.03 13.97 -0.64
CA ARG A 22 9.85 15.42 -0.86
C ARG A 22 10.84 16.29 -0.12
N LEU A 23 11.46 15.78 0.94
CA LEU A 23 12.26 16.61 1.86
C LEU A 23 13.66 16.94 1.36
N ASN A 24 14.09 16.36 0.23
CA ASN A 24 15.45 16.55 -0.30
C ASN A 24 15.54 17.49 -1.52
N CYS A 25 14.47 18.22 -1.88
CA CYS A 25 14.51 19.18 -2.99
C CYS A 25 15.03 20.55 -2.52
N LYS A 26 16.12 21.02 -3.13
CA LYS A 26 16.87 22.22 -2.74
C LYS A 26 16.28 23.54 -3.18
N SER A 27 15.25 23.59 -4.07
CA SER A 27 14.58 24.83 -4.48
C SER A 27 13.08 24.68 -4.66
N ALA A 28 12.31 25.72 -4.32
CA ALA A 28 10.85 25.73 -4.42
C ALA A 28 10.34 25.52 -5.87
N GLN A 29 11.06 26.01 -6.87
CA GLN A 29 10.71 25.86 -8.28
C GLN A 29 10.97 24.43 -8.79
N GLU A 30 12.06 23.79 -8.37
CA GLU A 30 12.36 22.40 -8.66
C GLU A 30 11.36 21.49 -7.96
N GLU A 31 10.97 21.83 -6.74
CA GLU A 31 9.96 21.08 -5.98
C GLU A 31 8.58 21.08 -6.67
N VAL A 32 8.14 22.20 -7.21
CA VAL A 32 6.88 22.31 -7.96
C VAL A 32 6.95 21.52 -9.27
N LYS A 33 8.06 21.60 -10.00
CA LYS A 33 8.28 20.86 -11.25
C LYS A 33 8.36 19.35 -10.98
N TRP A 34 9.00 18.96 -9.88
CA TRP A 34 9.08 17.58 -9.41
C TRP A 34 7.70 17.04 -9.03
N LYS A 35 6.91 17.78 -8.24
CA LYS A 35 5.54 17.39 -7.84
C LYS A 35 4.65 17.07 -9.05
N ARG A 36 4.71 17.87 -10.10
CA ARG A 36 3.89 17.69 -11.30
C ARG A 36 4.36 16.55 -12.20
N SER A 37 5.67 16.30 -12.27
CA SER A 37 6.30 15.47 -13.29
C SER A 37 6.62 14.04 -12.83
N LEU A 38 7.10 13.84 -11.59
CA LEU A 38 7.67 12.59 -11.12
C LEU A 38 6.92 11.93 -9.98
N THR A 39 6.05 12.65 -9.26
CA THR A 39 5.31 12.09 -8.12
C THR A 39 4.51 10.86 -8.50
N TYR A 40 3.83 10.90 -9.64
CA TYR A 40 3.00 9.78 -10.09
C TYR A 40 3.83 8.57 -10.54
N PRO A 41 4.85 8.71 -11.41
CA PRO A 41 5.75 7.61 -11.75
C PRO A 41 6.46 6.98 -10.56
N LEU A 42 6.96 7.77 -9.60
CA LEU A 42 7.64 7.25 -8.40
C LEU A 42 6.73 6.42 -7.47
N ARG A 43 5.42 6.63 -7.51
CA ARG A 43 4.44 5.80 -6.78
C ARG A 43 4.20 4.45 -7.45
N LYS A 44 4.39 4.36 -8.76
CA LYS A 44 4.21 3.11 -9.50
C LYS A 44 5.30 2.11 -9.14
N ARG A 45 5.02 0.84 -9.32
CA ARG A 45 6.03 -0.22 -9.31
C ARG A 45 6.87 -0.13 -10.57
N LYS A 46 8.13 -0.52 -10.45
CA LYS A 46 9.09 -0.57 -11.56
C LYS A 46 8.54 -1.31 -12.79
N GLU A 47 7.81 -2.41 -12.56
CA GLU A 47 7.18 -3.22 -13.61
C GLU A 47 6.08 -2.48 -14.39
N ARG A 48 5.37 -1.56 -13.73
CA ARG A 48 4.24 -0.81 -14.30
C ARG A 48 4.64 0.53 -14.91
N LEU A 49 5.92 0.86 -14.91
CA LEU A 49 6.42 2.09 -15.51
C LEU A 49 6.48 1.96 -17.03
N LYS A 50 5.97 2.97 -17.73
CA LYS A 50 6.13 3.12 -19.17
C LYS A 50 7.59 3.44 -19.53
N PRO A 51 8.08 3.13 -20.75
CA PRO A 51 9.47 3.37 -21.15
C PRO A 51 9.92 4.82 -20.90
N HIS A 52 9.14 5.81 -21.34
CA HIS A 52 9.45 7.22 -21.15
C HIS A 52 9.47 7.65 -19.66
N GLU A 53 8.62 7.05 -18.81
CA GLU A 53 8.63 7.30 -17.36
C GLU A 53 9.91 6.74 -16.72
N ARG A 54 10.40 5.58 -17.19
CA ARG A 54 11.65 4.97 -16.70
C ARG A 54 12.86 5.83 -17.02
N GLU A 55 12.95 6.37 -18.23
CA GLU A 55 14.04 7.26 -18.63
C GLU A 55 14.06 8.55 -17.81
N ARG A 56 12.89 9.14 -17.60
CA ARG A 56 12.75 10.34 -16.76
C ARG A 56 13.15 10.10 -15.31
N ILE A 57 12.77 8.96 -14.73
CA ILE A 57 13.17 8.59 -13.37
C ILE A 57 14.69 8.34 -13.32
N LYS A 58 15.28 7.65 -14.31
CA LYS A 58 16.72 7.44 -14.38
C LYS A 58 17.50 8.75 -14.47
N SER A 59 17.04 9.68 -15.31
CA SER A 59 17.69 11.00 -15.41
C SER A 59 17.63 11.79 -14.12
N PHE A 60 16.51 11.69 -13.39
CA PHE A 60 16.33 12.31 -12.08
C PHE A 60 17.23 11.71 -11.00
N PHE A 61 17.41 10.39 -11.00
CA PHE A 61 18.26 9.68 -10.03
C PHE A 61 19.73 10.03 -10.16
N ARG A 62 20.24 10.34 -11.38
CA ARG A 62 21.63 10.79 -11.58
C ARG A 62 21.99 12.02 -10.74
N GLY A 63 21.03 12.91 -10.52
CA GLY A 63 21.21 14.09 -9.66
C GLY A 63 20.83 13.88 -8.19
N ASN A 64 20.19 12.75 -7.85
CA ASN A 64 19.61 12.52 -6.52
C ASN A 64 19.79 11.07 -6.04
N PRO A 65 21.01 10.63 -5.70
CA PRO A 65 21.28 9.23 -5.34
C PRO A 65 20.55 8.77 -4.07
N ALA A 66 20.29 9.67 -3.13
CA ALA A 66 19.52 9.35 -1.93
C ALA A 66 18.07 8.96 -2.26
N ILE A 67 17.48 9.61 -3.26
CA ILE A 67 16.12 9.28 -3.72
C ILE A 67 16.09 7.95 -4.46
N GLU A 68 17.13 7.65 -5.22
CA GLU A 68 17.29 6.34 -5.88
C GLU A 68 17.31 5.21 -4.87
N LEU A 69 18.14 5.32 -3.82
CA LEU A 69 18.20 4.34 -2.72
C LEU A 69 16.85 4.17 -2.03
N ALA A 70 16.15 5.27 -1.76
CA ALA A 70 14.82 5.23 -1.18
C ALA A 70 13.78 4.55 -2.09
N TYR A 71 13.88 4.78 -3.40
CA TYR A 71 13.03 4.13 -4.39
C TYR A 71 13.30 2.62 -4.47
N GLU A 72 14.57 2.21 -4.52
CA GLU A 72 14.94 0.78 -4.49
C GLU A 72 14.46 0.10 -3.22
N PHE A 73 14.63 0.77 -2.08
CA PHE A 73 14.14 0.27 -0.81
C PHE A 73 12.62 0.07 -0.83
N LYS A 74 11.87 1.03 -1.37
CA LYS A 74 10.42 0.92 -1.58
C LYS A 74 10.08 -0.30 -2.44
N GLU A 75 10.79 -0.53 -3.55
CA GLU A 75 10.53 -1.68 -4.42
C GLU A 75 10.77 -3.01 -3.70
N LYS A 76 11.90 -3.15 -2.98
CA LYS A 76 12.22 -4.35 -2.18
C LYS A 76 11.17 -4.61 -1.09
N LEU A 77 10.71 -3.55 -0.42
CA LEU A 77 9.66 -3.66 0.60
C LEU A 77 8.32 -4.06 -0.02
N CYS A 78 7.93 -3.44 -1.12
CA CYS A 78 6.70 -3.77 -1.84
C CYS A 78 6.73 -5.22 -2.37
N GLU A 79 7.85 -5.68 -2.92
CA GLU A 79 8.03 -7.07 -3.35
C GLU A 79 7.82 -8.03 -2.18
N LEU A 80 8.43 -7.76 -1.04
CA LEU A 80 8.32 -8.59 0.15
C LEU A 80 6.88 -8.65 0.67
N LEU A 81 6.21 -7.50 0.80
CA LEU A 81 4.84 -7.40 1.33
C LEU A 81 3.79 -8.03 0.40
N ASN A 82 4.05 -8.08 -0.91
CA ASN A 82 3.08 -8.64 -1.87
C ASN A 82 3.16 -10.15 -2.05
N LYS A 83 4.10 -10.84 -1.39
CA LYS A 83 4.17 -12.29 -1.41
C LYS A 83 2.92 -12.89 -0.79
N LYS A 84 2.40 -13.94 -1.44
CA LYS A 84 1.17 -14.64 -1.02
C LYS A 84 1.40 -16.14 -1.06
N SER A 85 0.55 -16.88 -0.35
CA SER A 85 0.56 -18.37 -0.36
C SER A 85 1.93 -18.97 -0.03
N GLN A 86 2.64 -18.36 0.94
CA GLN A 86 3.98 -18.79 1.30
C GLN A 86 3.95 -19.99 2.25
N THR A 87 4.89 -20.93 2.06
CA THR A 87 5.12 -22.01 3.02
C THR A 87 5.66 -21.49 4.35
N ALA A 88 5.55 -22.29 5.42
CA ALA A 88 6.06 -21.90 6.74
C ALA A 88 7.57 -21.54 6.72
N LYS A 89 8.38 -22.28 5.93
CA LYS A 89 9.81 -22.02 5.75
C LYS A 89 10.07 -20.69 5.05
N GLN A 90 9.30 -20.40 3.99
CA GLN A 90 9.37 -19.13 3.25
C GLN A 90 8.93 -17.94 4.12
N CYS A 91 7.87 -18.11 4.94
CA CYS A 91 7.45 -17.09 5.90
C CYS A 91 8.55 -16.76 6.91
N LYS A 92 9.24 -17.76 7.47
CA LYS A 92 10.38 -17.52 8.38
C LYS A 92 11.48 -16.70 7.72
N ASN A 93 11.81 -16.97 6.45
CA ASN A 93 12.78 -16.20 5.71
C ASN A 93 12.31 -14.76 5.43
N ASN A 94 11.04 -14.59 5.04
CA ASN A 94 10.46 -13.26 4.82
C ASN A 94 10.42 -12.43 6.11
N ILE A 95 10.16 -13.06 7.26
CA ILE A 95 10.23 -12.41 8.59
C ILE A 95 11.64 -11.88 8.86
N ARG A 96 12.68 -12.68 8.60
CA ARG A 96 14.08 -12.24 8.79
C ARG A 96 14.39 -11.03 7.90
N LYS A 97 14.01 -11.08 6.62
CA LYS A 97 14.19 -9.97 5.67
C LYS A 97 13.45 -8.71 6.13
N LEU A 98 12.19 -8.83 6.54
CA LEU A 98 11.41 -7.69 7.01
C LEU A 98 12.02 -7.07 8.28
N LYS A 99 12.44 -7.88 9.25
CA LYS A 99 13.14 -7.39 10.46
C LYS A 99 14.44 -6.67 10.12
N GLY A 100 15.24 -7.18 9.20
CA GLY A 100 16.44 -6.51 8.70
C GLY A 100 16.12 -5.15 8.07
N MET A 101 15.11 -5.07 7.22
CA MET A 101 14.67 -3.81 6.63
C MET A 101 14.15 -2.81 7.67
N MET A 102 13.42 -3.27 8.69
CA MET A 102 12.96 -2.41 9.78
C MET A 102 14.12 -1.87 10.62
N LYS A 103 15.18 -2.66 10.83
CA LYS A 103 16.39 -2.21 11.51
C LYS A 103 17.07 -1.08 10.73
N VAL A 104 17.28 -1.24 9.44
CA VAL A 104 17.83 -0.19 8.56
C VAL A 104 16.97 1.08 8.61
N MET A 105 15.63 0.94 8.53
CA MET A 105 14.72 2.09 8.61
C MET A 105 14.81 2.87 9.93
N ARG A 106 15.09 2.19 11.04
CA ARG A 106 15.16 2.85 12.36
C ARG A 106 16.49 3.54 12.62
N TYR A 107 17.59 2.96 12.18
CA TYR A 107 18.94 3.37 12.60
C TYR A 107 19.75 4.07 11.51
N GLU A 108 19.49 3.78 10.24
CA GLU A 108 20.33 4.23 9.12
C GLU A 108 19.60 5.17 8.16
N ALA A 109 18.28 5.30 8.29
CA ALA A 109 17.46 6.06 7.38
C ALA A 109 16.89 7.35 7.99
N PRO A 110 16.47 8.33 7.19
CA PRO A 110 15.80 9.55 7.66
C PRO A 110 14.59 9.27 8.56
N THR A 111 14.25 10.23 9.44
CA THR A 111 13.20 10.11 10.46
C THR A 111 11.83 9.63 9.95
N GLU A 112 11.49 9.93 8.70
CA GLU A 112 10.25 9.49 8.06
C GLU A 112 10.18 7.97 7.87
N PHE A 113 11.31 7.33 7.63
CA PHE A 113 11.40 5.86 7.56
C PHE A 113 11.24 5.22 8.94
N GLY A 114 11.64 5.91 10.01
CA GLY A 114 11.39 5.48 11.37
C GLY A 114 9.90 5.31 11.66
N LYS A 115 9.09 6.30 11.30
CA LYS A 115 7.61 6.23 11.41
C LYS A 115 7.01 5.08 10.59
N LEU A 116 7.58 4.80 9.41
CA LEU A 116 7.16 3.65 8.61
C LEU A 116 7.52 2.32 9.31
N ALA A 117 8.70 2.23 9.92
CA ALA A 117 9.11 1.05 10.68
C ALA A 117 8.22 0.81 11.90
N GLU A 118 7.80 1.86 12.61
CA GLU A 118 6.81 1.77 13.69
C GLU A 118 5.48 1.21 13.18
N THR A 119 4.93 1.79 12.11
CA THR A 119 3.69 1.29 11.50
C THR A 119 3.80 -0.18 11.09
N ILE A 120 4.93 -0.59 10.50
CA ILE A 120 5.14 -2.01 10.13
C ILE A 120 5.26 -2.88 11.39
N SER A 121 5.84 -2.37 12.49
CA SER A 121 5.93 -3.08 13.77
C SER A 121 4.56 -3.35 14.37
N GLU A 122 3.67 -2.37 14.36
CA GLU A 122 2.29 -2.50 14.83
C GLU A 122 1.51 -3.55 14.01
N TRP A 123 1.73 -3.55 12.70
CA TRP A 123 1.07 -4.47 11.76
C TRP A 123 1.85 -5.77 11.51
N PHE A 124 2.85 -6.08 12.31
CA PHE A 124 3.75 -7.21 12.07
C PHE A 124 3.02 -8.57 12.05
N ALA A 125 2.17 -8.83 13.04
CA ALA A 125 1.42 -10.08 13.09
C ALA A 125 0.40 -10.24 11.95
N PRO A 126 -0.41 -9.22 11.59
CA PRO A 126 -1.24 -9.24 10.40
C PRO A 126 -0.47 -9.49 9.09
N ILE A 127 0.72 -8.90 8.92
CA ILE A 127 1.56 -9.09 7.73
C ILE A 127 2.01 -10.54 7.59
N ILE A 128 2.44 -11.18 8.68
CA ILE A 128 2.86 -12.59 8.67
C ILE A 128 1.68 -13.50 8.29
N ARG A 129 0.49 -13.23 8.84
CA ARG A 129 -0.72 -13.97 8.50
C ARG A 129 -1.09 -13.80 7.02
N MET A 130 -0.93 -12.60 6.47
CA MET A 130 -1.21 -12.30 5.07
C MET A 130 -0.33 -13.12 4.11
N TRP A 131 0.95 -13.36 4.44
CA TRP A 131 1.82 -14.19 3.61
C TRP A 131 1.37 -15.65 3.54
N ARG A 132 0.83 -16.18 4.64
CA ARG A 132 0.41 -17.56 4.74
C ARG A 132 -1.00 -17.79 4.20
N PHE A 133 -1.92 -16.87 4.48
CA PHE A 133 -3.33 -16.96 4.15
C PHE A 133 -3.70 -15.97 3.07
N THR A 134 -3.94 -16.49 1.88
CA THR A 134 -4.28 -15.69 0.68
C THR A 134 -5.72 -15.21 0.67
N LYS A 135 -6.32 -14.85 1.79
CA LYS A 135 -7.67 -14.28 1.76
C LYS A 135 -7.61 -12.87 1.20
N ASN A 136 -7.96 -12.76 -0.07
CA ASN A 136 -8.10 -11.49 -0.78
C ASN A 136 -9.26 -10.68 -0.19
N ASN A 137 -9.04 -9.40 -0.03
CA ASN A 137 -10.09 -8.42 0.30
C ASN A 137 -11.12 -8.26 -0.86
N GLY A 138 -10.88 -8.93 -1.99
CA GLY A 138 -11.73 -8.86 -3.18
C GLY A 138 -13.18 -9.29 -2.93
N ILE A 139 -13.41 -10.25 -2.04
CA ILE A 139 -14.78 -10.66 -1.65
C ILE A 139 -15.47 -9.49 -0.95
N THR A 140 -14.82 -8.86 0.01
CA THR A 140 -15.34 -7.69 0.75
C THR A 140 -15.58 -6.51 -0.18
N GLU A 141 -14.65 -6.25 -1.11
CA GLU A 141 -14.81 -5.20 -2.13
C GLU A 141 -15.99 -5.51 -3.06
N GLY A 142 -16.16 -6.77 -3.45
CA GLY A 142 -17.31 -7.23 -4.24
C GLY A 142 -18.64 -6.96 -3.53
N PHE A 143 -18.72 -7.30 -2.23
CA PHE A 143 -19.91 -6.99 -1.43
C PHE A 143 -20.15 -5.48 -1.29
N HIS A 144 -19.13 -4.67 -1.05
CA HIS A 144 -19.28 -3.21 -1.00
C HIS A 144 -19.79 -2.63 -2.32
N ARG A 145 -19.30 -3.11 -3.46
CA ARG A 145 -19.82 -2.68 -4.78
C ARG A 145 -21.28 -3.07 -4.96
N LYS A 146 -21.65 -4.29 -4.56
CA LYS A 146 -23.04 -4.76 -4.63
C LYS A 146 -23.96 -3.94 -3.72
N MET A 147 -23.54 -3.66 -2.48
CA MET A 147 -24.28 -2.79 -1.56
C MET A 147 -24.48 -1.38 -2.12
N LYS A 148 -23.45 -0.78 -2.71
CA LYS A 148 -23.57 0.52 -3.38
C LYS A 148 -24.53 0.48 -4.58
N LEU A 149 -24.54 -0.63 -5.32
CA LEU A 149 -25.46 -0.82 -6.44
C LEU A 149 -26.93 -0.90 -5.95
N ILE A 150 -27.18 -1.64 -4.85
CA ILE A 150 -28.51 -1.71 -4.20
C ILE A 150 -28.98 -0.32 -3.78
N GLN A 151 -28.13 0.49 -3.17
CA GLN A 151 -28.46 1.88 -2.81
C GLN A 151 -28.81 2.74 -4.03
N ARG A 152 -28.02 2.63 -5.11
CA ARG A 152 -28.27 3.40 -6.35
C ARG A 152 -29.60 3.01 -7.01
N ARG A 153 -29.91 1.72 -7.09
CA ARG A 153 -31.18 1.22 -7.69
C ARG A 153 -32.43 1.66 -6.92
N ALA A 154 -32.29 1.84 -5.61
CA ALA A 154 -33.37 2.30 -4.74
C ALA A 154 -33.41 3.84 -4.57
N TYR A 155 -32.61 4.59 -5.31
CA TYR A 155 -32.46 6.05 -5.12
C TYR A 155 -32.18 6.46 -3.66
N GLY A 156 -31.59 5.55 -2.89
CA GLY A 156 -31.35 5.68 -1.46
C GLY A 156 -32.38 4.94 -0.60
N TYR A 157 -32.09 4.86 0.68
CA TYR A 157 -32.98 4.25 1.68
C TYR A 157 -33.20 5.21 2.84
N ARG A 158 -34.44 5.57 3.11
CA ARG A 158 -34.83 6.37 4.27
C ARG A 158 -34.72 5.58 5.58
N ASN A 159 -34.99 4.26 5.52
CA ASN A 159 -34.98 3.37 6.69
C ASN A 159 -33.86 2.34 6.58
N PHE A 160 -32.93 2.36 7.55
CA PHE A 160 -31.79 1.44 7.61
C PHE A 160 -32.22 -0.04 7.72
N LYS A 161 -33.34 -0.33 8.43
CA LYS A 161 -33.84 -1.72 8.55
C LYS A 161 -34.20 -2.30 7.18
N ASN A 162 -34.88 -1.54 6.34
CA ASN A 162 -35.24 -1.95 4.98
C ASN A 162 -33.99 -2.14 4.10
N TYR A 163 -33.01 -1.25 4.20
CA TYR A 163 -31.73 -1.41 3.52
C TYR A 163 -31.02 -2.69 3.95
N ARG A 164 -30.93 -2.93 5.28
CA ARG A 164 -30.32 -4.13 5.82
C ARG A 164 -30.99 -5.41 5.30
N LEU A 165 -32.32 -5.46 5.32
CA LEU A 165 -33.09 -6.60 4.80
C LEU A 165 -32.80 -6.83 3.32
N ARG A 166 -32.79 -5.76 2.53
CA ARG A 166 -32.49 -5.86 1.10
C ARG A 166 -31.08 -6.38 0.83
N VAL A 167 -30.11 -5.90 1.59
CA VAL A 167 -28.72 -6.38 1.52
C VAL A 167 -28.63 -7.86 1.91
N LEU A 168 -29.30 -8.27 2.98
CA LEU A 168 -29.32 -9.68 3.40
C LEU A 168 -29.95 -10.58 2.35
N VAL A 169 -31.04 -10.17 1.72
CA VAL A 169 -31.70 -10.95 0.66
C VAL A 169 -30.83 -11.04 -0.60
N GLU A 170 -30.22 -9.95 -1.02
CA GLU A 170 -29.44 -9.93 -2.26
C GLU A 170 -27.98 -10.41 -2.11
N CYS A 171 -27.39 -10.23 -0.94
CA CYS A 171 -25.99 -10.58 -0.65
C CYS A 171 -25.86 -11.70 0.37
N GLY A 172 -26.93 -12.01 1.08
CA GLY A 172 -26.94 -13.07 2.10
C GLY A 172 -26.85 -14.45 1.50
N ALA A 173 -26.48 -15.40 2.34
CA ALA A 173 -26.47 -16.80 1.97
C ALA A 173 -27.89 -17.25 1.53
N LYS A 174 -27.92 -18.20 0.64
CA LYS A 174 -29.12 -18.97 0.34
C LYS A 174 -29.68 -19.48 1.67
N LEU A 175 -30.88 -19.00 2.02
CA LEU A 175 -31.70 -19.62 3.06
C LEU A 175 -32.01 -21.04 2.65
#